data_fb8b8d99535aae785692d42b3d79ec9d
#
_entry.id   fb8b8d99535aae785692d42b3d79ec9d
#
_cell.length_a   1.000
_cell.length_b   1.000
_cell.length_c   1.000
_cell.angle_alpha   90.00
_cell.angle_beta   90.00
_cell.angle_gamma   90.00
#
_symmetry.space_group_name_H-M   'P 1'
#
loop_
_entity.id
_entity.type
_entity.pdbx_description
1 polymer ?
#
loop_
_entity_poly.entity_id
_entity_poly.type
_entity_poly.pdbx_seq_one_letter_code
_entity_poly.pdbx_strand_id
1 'polypeptide(L)'
;YYYSSKDQIYFEVLNGLLDEWVAPLHEISKEGEPIDELLGYMKAKLKMSKQKPKESKLFANEILHGAPLMQNILATSLRQTLDEKVAVIDHWVSEGKLANVSGYHLFFSIWAMTQHYADFDVQVKAILDKNEDELFQDAEEYLTNLLLRMLSLPSNQNHSAEPR
;
A
#
# COMPACT_ATOMS: atom_id res chain seq x y z
N TYR A 1 -30.69 10.49 1.83
CA TYR A 1 -30.44 9.66 0.66
C TYR A 1 -30.92 8.25 0.95
N TYR A 2 -31.97 7.83 0.30
CA TYR A 2 -32.44 6.44 0.34
C TYR A 2 -31.63 5.66 -0.70
N TYR A 3 -30.74 4.79 -0.24
CA TYR A 3 -30.14 3.79 -1.10
C TYR A 3 -31.16 2.71 -1.43
N SER A 4 -31.15 2.21 -2.66
CA SER A 4 -31.86 0.99 -2.96
C SER A 4 -31.32 -0.17 -2.13
N SER A 5 -32.08 -1.23 -1.92
CA SER A 5 -31.62 -2.43 -1.21
C SER A 5 -30.36 -3.04 -1.87
N LYS A 6 -30.25 -2.92 -3.19
CA LYS A 6 -29.08 -3.35 -3.96
C LYS A 6 -27.86 -2.50 -3.66
N ASP A 7 -28.01 -1.17 -3.61
CA ASP A 7 -26.91 -0.25 -3.28
C ASP A 7 -26.42 -0.45 -1.85
N GLN A 8 -27.32 -0.75 -0.92
CA GLN A 8 -26.95 -1.03 0.46
C GLN A 8 -26.12 -2.32 0.57
N ILE A 9 -26.52 -3.39 -0.09
CA ILE A 9 -25.75 -4.65 -0.13
C ILE A 9 -24.39 -4.40 -0.75
N TYR A 10 -24.33 -3.66 -1.85
CA TYR A 10 -23.07 -3.32 -2.51
C TYR A 10 -22.16 -2.47 -1.62
N PHE A 11 -22.71 -1.48 -0.93
CA PHE A 11 -22.01 -0.68 0.05
C PHE A 11 -21.41 -1.53 1.18
N GLU A 12 -22.18 -2.46 1.75
CA GLU A 12 -21.70 -3.34 2.81
C GLU A 12 -20.56 -4.24 2.35
N VAL A 13 -20.62 -4.76 1.13
CA VAL A 13 -19.52 -5.52 0.52
C VAL A 13 -18.25 -4.67 0.40
N LEU A 14 -18.38 -3.48 -0.17
CA LEU A 14 -17.24 -2.56 -0.34
C LEU A 14 -16.64 -2.11 0.99
N ASN A 15 -17.49 -1.82 1.97
CA ASN A 15 -17.03 -1.42 3.30
C ASN A 15 -16.30 -2.57 4.00
N GLY A 16 -16.79 -3.79 3.90
CA GLY A 16 -16.11 -4.96 4.43
C GLY A 16 -14.75 -5.22 3.77
N LEU A 17 -14.65 -5.02 2.46
CA LEU A 17 -13.38 -5.09 1.73
C LEU A 17 -12.40 -4.01 2.17
N LEU A 18 -12.87 -2.79 2.37
CA LEU A 18 -12.05 -1.69 2.85
C LEU A 18 -11.49 -1.99 4.25
N ASP A 19 -12.33 -2.50 5.16
CA ASP A 19 -11.91 -2.87 6.51
C ASP A 19 -10.80 -3.93 6.48
N GLU A 20 -10.92 -4.95 5.63
CA GLU A 20 -9.86 -5.95 5.45
C GLU A 20 -8.56 -5.33 4.91
N TRP A 21 -8.67 -4.41 3.96
CA TRP A 21 -7.49 -3.77 3.34
C TRP A 21 -6.80 -2.76 4.24
N VAL A 22 -7.54 -2.16 5.15
CA VAL A 22 -7.02 -1.21 6.14
C VAL A 22 -6.41 -1.94 7.34
N ALA A 23 -6.82 -3.16 7.63
CA ALA A 23 -6.30 -3.93 8.76
C ALA A 23 -4.76 -3.99 8.82
N PRO A 24 -4.01 -4.30 7.74
CA PRO A 24 -2.55 -4.27 7.78
C PRO A 24 -1.97 -2.87 8.02
N LEU A 25 -2.69 -1.81 7.67
CA LEU A 25 -2.26 -0.44 7.93
C LEU A 25 -2.31 -0.14 9.44
N HIS A 26 -3.31 -0.67 10.14
CA HIS A 26 -3.39 -0.53 11.60
C HIS A 26 -2.24 -1.22 12.34
N GLU A 27 -1.68 -2.29 11.78
CA GLU A 27 -0.56 -3.05 12.38
C GLU A 27 0.76 -2.26 12.40
N ILE A 28 0.93 -1.22 11.58
CA ILE A 28 2.14 -0.39 11.59
C ILE A 28 2.31 0.28 12.94
N SER A 29 3.38 -0.07 13.64
CA SER A 29 3.71 0.41 14.98
C SER A 29 4.85 1.42 14.95
N LYS A 30 4.68 2.53 15.67
CA LYS A 30 5.70 3.57 15.83
C LYS A 30 6.97 3.03 16.51
N GLU A 31 6.81 2.04 17.37
CA GLU A 31 7.88 1.39 18.12
C GLU A 31 8.63 0.31 17.31
N GLY A 32 8.10 -0.08 16.14
CA GLY A 32 8.73 -1.04 15.24
C GLY A 32 9.91 -0.46 14.48
N GLU A 33 10.67 -1.34 13.84
CA GLU A 33 11.73 -0.94 12.90
C GLU A 33 11.11 -0.43 11.61
N PRO A 34 11.36 0.82 11.19
CA PRO A 34 10.65 1.48 10.09
C PRO A 34 10.61 0.67 8.79
N ILE A 35 11.76 0.15 8.37
CA ILE A 35 11.87 -0.63 7.13
C ILE A 35 11.07 -1.94 7.25
N ASP A 36 11.17 -2.65 8.36
CA ASP A 36 10.47 -3.92 8.57
C ASP A 36 8.95 -3.72 8.62
N GLU A 37 8.49 -2.65 9.27
CA GLU A 37 7.07 -2.28 9.31
C GLU A 37 6.52 -1.99 7.91
N LEU A 38 7.22 -1.21 7.11
CA LEU A 38 6.78 -0.85 5.77
C LEU A 38 6.87 -2.00 4.77
N LEU A 39 7.91 -2.83 4.86
CA LEU A 39 8.01 -4.04 4.05
C LEU A 39 6.92 -5.06 4.43
N GLY A 40 6.66 -5.23 5.71
CA GLY A 40 5.56 -6.07 6.19
C GLY A 40 4.20 -5.63 5.66
N TYR A 41 3.94 -4.33 5.68
CA TYR A 41 2.72 -3.74 5.12
C TYR A 41 2.63 -4.00 3.60
N MET A 42 3.68 -3.71 2.84
CA MET A 42 3.72 -3.96 1.39
C MET A 42 3.45 -5.43 1.07
N LYS A 43 4.10 -6.36 1.78
CA LYS A 43 3.91 -7.80 1.58
C LYS A 43 2.48 -8.25 1.88
N ALA A 44 1.88 -7.72 2.94
CA ALA A 44 0.47 -7.99 3.26
C ALA A 44 -0.46 -7.51 2.14
N LYS A 45 -0.24 -6.31 1.60
CA LYS A 45 -1.00 -5.77 0.47
C LYS A 45 -0.83 -6.61 -0.80
N LEU A 46 0.39 -7.02 -1.12
CA LEU A 46 0.66 -7.86 -2.28
C LEU A 46 0.01 -9.24 -2.15
N LYS A 47 0.04 -9.83 -0.96
CA LYS A 47 -0.65 -11.09 -0.66
C LYS A 47 -2.17 -10.98 -0.87
N MET A 48 -2.78 -9.88 -0.43
CA MET A 48 -4.20 -9.62 -0.67
C MET A 48 -4.52 -9.50 -2.15
N SER A 49 -3.65 -8.84 -2.93
CA SER A 49 -3.79 -8.74 -4.39
C SER A 49 -3.76 -10.11 -5.07
N LYS A 50 -2.94 -11.03 -4.58
CA LYS A 50 -2.92 -12.43 -5.05
C LYS A 50 -4.19 -13.19 -4.70
N GLN A 51 -4.65 -13.05 -3.47
CA GLN A 51 -5.76 -13.85 -2.92
C GLN A 51 -7.15 -13.35 -3.36
N LYS A 52 -7.30 -12.04 -3.57
CA LYS A 52 -8.59 -11.37 -3.78
C LYS A 52 -8.59 -10.41 -4.98
N PRO A 53 -8.18 -10.86 -6.18
CA PRO A 53 -8.11 -9.97 -7.33
C PRO A 53 -9.48 -9.47 -7.81
N LYS A 54 -10.54 -10.27 -7.66
CA LYS A 54 -11.91 -9.87 -8.05
C LYS A 54 -12.45 -8.77 -7.14
N GLU A 55 -12.22 -8.92 -5.86
CA GLU A 55 -12.62 -7.95 -4.83
C GLU A 55 -11.85 -6.64 -5.01
N SER A 56 -10.56 -6.71 -5.31
CA SER A 56 -9.74 -5.54 -5.62
C SER A 56 -10.31 -4.77 -6.81
N LYS A 57 -10.63 -5.47 -7.91
CA LYS A 57 -11.24 -4.86 -9.10
C LYS A 57 -12.62 -4.25 -8.81
N LEU A 58 -13.43 -4.89 -7.96
CA LEU A 58 -14.72 -4.37 -7.57
C LEU A 58 -14.58 -3.02 -6.86
N PHE A 59 -13.66 -2.92 -5.92
CA PHE A 59 -13.38 -1.68 -5.20
C PHE A 59 -12.76 -0.62 -6.12
N ALA A 60 -11.78 -1.00 -6.95
CA ALA A 60 -11.17 -0.10 -7.93
C ALA A 60 -12.22 0.49 -8.87
N ASN A 61 -13.20 -0.31 -9.29
CA ASN A 61 -14.28 0.13 -10.16
C ASN A 61 -15.17 1.18 -9.48
N GLU A 62 -15.49 1.01 -8.21
CA GLU A 62 -16.19 2.03 -7.40
C GLU A 62 -15.41 3.35 -7.38
N ILE A 63 -14.11 3.30 -7.13
CA ILE A 63 -13.25 4.50 -7.09
C ILE A 63 -13.18 5.17 -8.46
N LEU A 64 -13.00 4.41 -9.53
CA LEU A 64 -12.92 4.93 -10.91
C LEU A 64 -14.22 5.63 -11.36
N HIS A 65 -15.35 5.23 -10.81
CA HIS A 65 -16.65 5.86 -11.07
C HIS A 65 -16.96 7.03 -10.11
N GLY A 66 -15.98 7.53 -9.37
CA GLY A 66 -16.12 8.66 -8.46
C GLY A 66 -16.56 8.31 -7.05
N ALA A 67 -16.47 7.04 -6.67
CA ALA A 67 -16.81 6.53 -5.34
C ALA A 67 -18.24 6.91 -4.87
N PRO A 68 -19.30 6.70 -5.66
CA PRO A 68 -20.64 7.19 -5.33
C PRO A 68 -21.16 6.69 -3.99
N LEU A 69 -20.74 5.50 -3.53
CA LEU A 69 -21.13 4.92 -2.24
C LEU A 69 -20.08 5.13 -1.15
N MET A 70 -18.80 5.18 -1.50
CA MET A 70 -17.69 5.12 -0.55
C MET A 70 -17.06 6.49 -0.22
N GLN A 71 -17.42 7.56 -0.95
CA GLN A 71 -16.74 8.86 -0.83
C GLN A 71 -16.68 9.38 0.61
N ASN A 72 -17.76 9.27 1.36
CA ASN A 72 -17.81 9.74 2.75
C ASN A 72 -16.84 8.95 3.64
N ILE A 73 -16.80 7.62 3.52
CA ILE A 73 -15.89 6.78 4.32
C ILE A 73 -14.44 7.04 3.95
N LEU A 74 -14.13 7.21 2.66
CA LEU A 74 -12.78 7.57 2.21
C LEU A 74 -12.34 8.92 2.79
N ALA A 75 -13.22 9.92 2.79
CA ALA A 75 -12.93 11.26 3.28
C ALA A 75 -12.92 11.39 4.80
N THR A 76 -13.40 10.42 5.53
CA THR A 76 -13.49 10.41 7.00
C THR A 76 -12.62 9.32 7.62
N SER A 77 -13.11 8.09 7.73
CA SER A 77 -12.45 7.00 8.44
C SER A 77 -11.09 6.61 7.83
N LEU A 78 -11.03 6.44 6.51
CA LEU A 78 -9.78 6.08 5.84
C LEU A 78 -8.77 7.22 5.96
N ARG A 79 -9.22 8.44 5.75
CA ARG A 79 -8.36 9.63 5.90
C ARG A 79 -7.78 9.72 7.30
N GLN A 80 -8.60 9.57 8.34
CA GLN A 80 -8.14 9.60 9.73
C GLN A 80 -7.08 8.53 10.00
N THR A 81 -7.33 7.29 9.59
CA THR A 81 -6.36 6.20 9.75
C THR A 81 -5.05 6.50 9.03
N LEU A 82 -5.14 7.04 7.82
CA LEU A 82 -3.96 7.40 7.05
C LEU A 82 -3.18 8.55 7.69
N ASP A 83 -3.87 9.59 8.19
CA ASP A 83 -3.26 10.72 8.89
C ASP A 83 -2.45 10.24 10.12
N GLU A 84 -2.99 9.30 10.89
CA GLU A 84 -2.30 8.69 12.03
C GLU A 84 -1.01 7.97 11.60
N LYS A 85 -1.05 7.22 10.51
CA LYS A 85 0.12 6.47 10.01
C LYS A 85 1.13 7.37 9.29
N VAL A 86 0.69 8.41 8.65
CA VAL A 86 1.58 9.46 8.11
C VAL A 86 2.35 10.13 9.24
N ALA A 87 1.72 10.42 10.38
CA ALA A 87 2.41 10.96 11.54
C ALA A 87 3.51 10.00 12.07
N VAL A 88 3.34 8.68 11.96
CA VAL A 88 4.38 7.70 12.28
C VAL A 88 5.56 7.82 11.30
N ILE A 89 5.28 7.92 10.00
CA ILE A 89 6.33 8.12 8.97
C ILE A 89 7.11 9.41 9.24
N ASP A 90 6.41 10.52 9.47
CA ASP A 90 7.02 11.83 9.74
C ASP A 90 7.90 11.79 11.00
N HIS A 91 7.47 11.06 12.03
CA HIS A 91 8.27 10.84 13.23
C HIS A 91 9.56 10.09 12.91
N TRP A 92 9.51 8.99 12.18
CA TRP A 92 10.69 8.22 11.80
C TRP A 92 11.67 9.04 10.93
N VAL A 93 11.14 9.84 10.01
CA VAL A 93 11.95 10.76 9.20
C VAL A 93 12.61 11.81 10.09
N SER A 94 11.87 12.42 11.02
CA SER A 94 12.40 13.44 11.94
C SER A 94 13.49 12.91 12.88
N GLU A 95 13.41 11.64 13.26
CA GLU A 95 14.43 10.96 14.06
C GLU A 95 15.62 10.44 13.24
N GLY A 96 15.63 10.65 11.94
CA GLY A 96 16.69 10.14 11.05
C GLY A 96 16.73 8.61 10.93
N LYS A 97 15.60 7.95 11.18
CA LYS A 97 15.46 6.49 11.07
C LYS A 97 15.00 6.04 9.68
N LEU A 98 14.48 6.96 8.90
CA LEU A 98 13.96 6.72 7.55
C LEU A 98 14.42 7.86 6.64
N ALA A 99 14.68 7.55 5.37
CA ALA A 99 14.96 8.56 4.37
C ALA A 99 13.79 9.55 4.25
N ASN A 100 14.07 10.79 3.86
CA ASN A 100 13.03 11.80 3.69
C ASN A 100 12.04 11.39 2.61
N VAL A 101 10.81 11.17 3.01
CA VAL A 101 9.71 10.73 2.14
C VAL A 101 8.39 11.32 2.65
N SER A 102 7.50 11.66 1.72
CA SER A 102 6.12 12.03 2.06
C SER A 102 5.31 10.77 2.42
N GLY A 103 4.77 10.72 3.63
CA GLY A 103 3.98 9.57 4.09
C GLY A 103 2.76 9.29 3.21
N TYR A 104 2.01 10.29 2.80
CA TYR A 104 0.85 10.12 1.91
C TYR A 104 1.24 9.49 0.58
N HIS A 105 2.23 10.05 -0.10
CA HIS A 105 2.68 9.54 -1.40
C HIS A 105 3.35 8.18 -1.29
N LEU A 106 3.99 7.88 -0.17
CA LEU A 106 4.52 6.54 0.12
C LEU A 106 3.38 5.50 0.17
N PHE A 107 2.32 5.77 0.93
CA PHE A 107 1.17 4.86 1.00
C PHE A 107 0.46 4.73 -0.34
N PHE A 108 0.23 5.83 -1.06
CA PHE A 108 -0.36 5.77 -2.41
C PHE A 108 0.50 4.95 -3.37
N SER A 109 1.82 5.07 -3.29
CA SER A 109 2.76 4.28 -4.10
C SER A 109 2.66 2.79 -3.75
N ILE A 110 2.63 2.44 -2.47
CA ILE A 110 2.48 1.03 -2.04
C ILE A 110 1.15 0.47 -2.54
N TRP A 111 0.05 1.22 -2.44
CA TRP A 111 -1.24 0.78 -2.96
C TRP A 111 -1.20 0.56 -4.47
N ALA A 112 -0.69 1.53 -5.22
CA ALA A 112 -0.60 1.42 -6.68
C ALA A 112 0.27 0.24 -7.12
N MET A 113 1.45 0.08 -6.53
CA MET A 113 2.38 -0.99 -6.88
C MET A 113 1.85 -2.38 -6.56
N THR A 114 1.14 -2.54 -5.45
CA THR A 114 0.61 -3.86 -5.04
C THR A 114 -0.71 -4.20 -5.72
N GLN A 115 -1.64 -3.25 -5.80
CA GLN A 115 -2.96 -3.47 -6.41
C GLN A 115 -2.89 -3.63 -7.93
N HIS A 116 -1.85 -3.13 -8.58
CA HIS A 116 -1.65 -3.33 -10.03
C HIS A 116 -1.71 -4.81 -10.41
N TYR A 117 -1.12 -5.69 -9.62
CA TYR A 117 -1.10 -7.13 -9.86
C TYR A 117 -2.47 -7.80 -9.73
N ALA A 118 -3.42 -7.16 -9.08
CA ALA A 118 -4.82 -7.60 -9.01
C ALA A 118 -5.68 -6.90 -10.06
N ASP A 119 -5.65 -5.58 -10.09
CA ASP A 119 -6.56 -4.77 -10.92
C ASP A 119 -6.26 -4.90 -12.41
N PHE A 120 -5.00 -5.12 -12.75
CA PHE A 120 -4.48 -5.32 -14.11
C PHE A 120 -3.90 -6.72 -14.33
N ASP A 121 -4.39 -7.71 -13.61
CA ASP A 121 -3.87 -9.09 -13.65
C ASP A 121 -3.89 -9.69 -15.07
N VAL A 122 -4.89 -9.37 -15.86
CA VAL A 122 -4.98 -9.82 -17.27
C VAL A 122 -3.80 -9.27 -18.09
N GLN A 123 -3.46 -8.00 -17.91
CA GLN A 123 -2.31 -7.39 -18.59
C GLN A 123 -0.99 -8.02 -18.13
N VAL A 124 -0.83 -8.14 -16.81
CA VAL A 124 0.40 -8.70 -16.22
C VAL A 124 0.62 -10.15 -16.69
N LYS A 125 -0.41 -10.99 -16.62
CA LYS A 125 -0.37 -12.39 -17.06
C LYS A 125 -0.14 -12.53 -18.56
N ALA A 126 -0.67 -11.62 -19.37
CA ALA A 126 -0.45 -11.63 -20.82
C ALA A 126 0.99 -11.27 -21.21
N ILE A 127 1.66 -10.44 -20.40
CA ILE A 127 3.05 -10.01 -20.66
C ILE A 127 4.04 -11.00 -20.07
N LEU A 128 3.78 -11.49 -18.85
CA LEU A 128 4.66 -12.42 -18.14
C LEU A 128 4.12 -13.84 -18.30
N ASP A 129 4.80 -14.66 -19.08
CA ASP A 129 4.49 -16.08 -19.22
C ASP A 129 5.03 -16.88 -18.02
N LYS A 130 4.43 -16.64 -16.86
CA LYS A 130 4.79 -17.26 -15.58
C LYS A 130 3.55 -17.79 -14.88
N ASN A 131 3.73 -18.85 -14.06
CA ASN A 131 2.67 -19.24 -13.16
C ASN A 131 2.47 -18.19 -12.06
N GLU A 132 1.34 -18.25 -11.37
CA GLU A 132 0.95 -17.24 -10.40
C GLU A 132 1.92 -17.12 -9.22
N ASP A 133 2.44 -18.24 -8.72
CA ASP A 133 3.37 -18.25 -7.58
C ASP A 133 4.69 -17.58 -7.94
N GLU A 134 5.26 -17.92 -9.08
CA GLU A 134 6.48 -17.30 -9.60
C GLU A 134 6.29 -15.78 -9.86
N LEU A 135 5.15 -15.40 -10.43
CA LEU A 135 4.84 -14.00 -10.69
C LEU A 135 4.81 -13.20 -9.39
N PHE A 136 4.12 -13.67 -8.36
CA PHE A 136 4.02 -12.94 -7.10
C PHE A 136 5.30 -13.00 -6.27
N GLN A 137 6.11 -14.05 -6.40
CA GLN A 137 7.44 -14.10 -5.81
C GLN A 137 8.37 -13.05 -6.42
N ASP A 138 8.40 -12.94 -7.74
CA ASP A 138 9.18 -11.93 -8.45
C ASP A 138 8.72 -10.51 -8.08
N ALA A 139 7.41 -10.29 -8.00
CA ALA A 139 6.84 -9.01 -7.61
C ALA A 139 7.25 -8.63 -6.19
N GLU A 140 7.19 -9.56 -5.24
CA GLU A 140 7.61 -9.31 -3.86
C GLU A 140 9.10 -8.97 -3.76
N GLU A 141 9.95 -9.70 -4.47
CA GLU A 141 11.39 -9.42 -4.50
C GLU A 141 11.67 -8.05 -5.10
N TYR A 142 11.06 -7.73 -6.23
CA TYR A 142 11.22 -6.43 -6.88
C TYR A 142 10.76 -5.27 -6.00
N LEU A 143 9.57 -5.36 -5.42
CA LEU A 143 9.01 -4.30 -4.56
C LEU A 143 9.79 -4.15 -3.26
N THR A 144 10.28 -5.24 -2.67
CA THR A 144 11.17 -5.21 -1.51
C THR A 144 12.44 -4.42 -1.81
N ASN A 145 13.10 -4.73 -2.91
CA ASN A 145 14.32 -4.04 -3.33
C ASN A 145 14.08 -2.56 -3.64
N LEU A 146 12.94 -2.25 -4.27
CA LEU A 146 12.56 -0.88 -4.58
C LEU A 146 12.34 -0.05 -3.30
N LEU A 147 11.56 -0.56 -2.35
CA LEU A 147 11.33 0.11 -1.07
C LEU A 147 12.60 0.27 -0.24
N LEU A 148 13.45 -0.76 -0.19
CA LEU A 148 14.74 -0.68 0.49
C LEU A 148 15.60 0.46 -0.07
N ARG A 149 15.70 0.59 -1.38
CA ARG A 149 16.47 1.67 -2.03
C ARG A 149 15.90 3.05 -1.76
N MET A 150 14.57 3.17 -1.75
CA MET A 150 13.88 4.45 -1.54
C MET A 150 13.94 4.90 -0.08
N LEU A 151 13.84 3.97 0.87
CA LEU A 151 13.61 4.27 2.28
C LEU A 151 14.89 4.21 3.14
N SER A 152 15.94 3.54 2.67
CA SER A 152 17.21 3.46 3.40
C SER A 152 17.91 4.82 3.42
N LEU A 153 18.51 5.13 4.54
CA LEU A 153 19.35 6.32 4.68
C LEU A 153 20.55 6.24 3.72
N PRO A 154 20.98 7.38 3.13
CA PRO A 154 22.18 7.39 2.31
C PRO A 154 23.39 6.93 3.13
N SER A 155 24.18 6.01 2.57
CA SER A 155 25.45 5.59 3.18
C SER A 155 26.33 6.82 3.34
N ASN A 156 26.81 7.10 4.56
CA ASN A 156 27.87 8.06 4.79
C ASN A 156 29.12 7.58 4.03
N GLN A 157 29.35 8.13 2.85
CA GLN A 157 30.67 8.04 2.23
C GLN A 157 31.60 8.90 3.07
N ASN A 158 32.22 8.28 4.07
CA ASN A 158 33.40 8.86 4.71
C ASN A 158 34.50 8.99 3.64
N HIS A 159 34.55 10.16 3.01
CA HIS A 159 35.76 10.61 2.38
C HIS A 159 36.73 10.94 3.52
N SER A 160 37.47 9.93 3.96
CA SER A 160 38.73 10.15 4.60
C SER A 160 39.66 10.78 3.55
N ALA A 161 39.62 12.11 3.49
CA ALA A 161 40.69 12.87 2.85
C ALA A 161 41.94 12.64 3.69
N GLU A 162 42.86 11.81 3.21
CA GLU A 162 44.23 11.79 3.72
C GLU A 162 44.86 13.16 3.45
N PRO A 163 45.41 13.81 4.46
CA PRO A 163 46.21 15.02 4.24
C PRO A 163 47.54 14.61 3.60
N ARG A 164 47.85 15.26 2.49
CA ARG A 164 49.21 15.28 1.93
C ARG A 164 50.11 16.29 2.68
#